data_f4fb1766cbc6fd092675d2c8efc5a61a
#
_entry.id   f4fb1766cbc6fd092675d2c8efc5a61a
#
_cell.length_a   1.000
_cell.length_b   1.000
_cell.length_c   1.000
_cell.angle_alpha   90.00
_cell.angle_beta   90.00
_cell.angle_gamma   90.00
#
_symmetry.space_group_name_H-M   'P 1'
#
loop_
_entity.id
_entity.type
_entity.pdbx_description
1 polymer ?
#
loop_
_entity_poly.entity_id
_entity_poly.type
_entity_poly.pdbx_seq_one_letter_code
_entity_poly.pdbx_strand_id
1 'polypeptide(L)'
;RVKQIFKKQPIGQEETDWKNCPQCKKISYKPDLFYSSYICECSYHFDFPPKLRLDSLFDSGYEIIEAPKNINPDPLNFEVKDGAQEGYKYMDKIKKYRKVTGQETALICASGNISNLSAVVVCFNPKFGGGRFGPAENEHFLKAASFAIEKKVDIWIVIYQSSGIDVHSGITGL
;
A
#
# COMPACT_ATOMS: atom_id res chain seq x y z
N ARG A 1 25.65 -0.32 14.09
CA ARG A 1 25.13 -1.52 14.81
C ARG A 1 23.63 -1.73 14.54
N VAL A 2 23.24 -1.90 13.27
CA VAL A 2 21.84 -2.16 12.86
C VAL A 2 21.63 -3.64 12.48
N LYS A 3 22.57 -4.52 12.77
CA LYS A 3 22.62 -5.92 12.28
C LYS A 3 21.71 -6.91 13.02
N GLN A 4 20.89 -6.53 14.01
CA GLN A 4 20.18 -7.51 14.85
C GLN A 4 18.65 -7.47 14.80
N ILE A 5 18.01 -6.64 13.97
CA ILE A 5 16.54 -6.48 14.01
C ILE A 5 15.79 -7.30 12.96
N PHE A 6 16.47 -7.86 11.95
CA PHE A 6 15.78 -8.56 10.88
C PHE A 6 15.79 -10.08 11.07
N LYS A 7 14.80 -10.64 11.78
CA LYS A 7 14.47 -12.07 11.66
C LYS A 7 13.96 -12.32 10.23
N LYS A 8 14.68 -13.15 9.47
CA LYS A 8 14.24 -13.66 8.17
C LYS A 8 12.83 -14.25 8.30
N GLN A 9 11.83 -13.57 7.75
CA GLN A 9 10.54 -14.20 7.46
C GLN A 9 10.59 -14.76 6.04
N PRO A 10 10.06 -15.96 5.79
CA PRO A 10 10.06 -16.55 4.46
C PRO A 10 9.19 -15.71 3.55
N ILE A 11 9.79 -15.19 2.48
CA ILE A 11 9.11 -14.52 1.38
C ILE A 11 8.27 -15.57 0.66
N GLY A 12 6.95 -15.35 0.57
CA GLY A 12 6.02 -16.25 -0.12
C GLY A 12 6.49 -16.55 -1.54
N GLN A 13 6.48 -17.84 -1.87
CA GLN A 13 6.87 -18.40 -3.17
C GLN A 13 5.97 -17.84 -4.28
N GLU A 14 6.59 -17.23 -5.29
CA GLU A 14 6.32 -17.23 -6.75
C GLU A 14 6.87 -16.03 -7.52
N GLU A 15 7.82 -15.27 -6.97
CA GLU A 15 8.58 -14.32 -7.76
C GLU A 15 10.07 -14.62 -7.59
N THR A 16 10.83 -14.66 -8.67
CA THR A 16 12.29 -14.79 -8.62
C THR A 16 12.87 -13.76 -7.64
N ASP A 17 13.87 -14.16 -6.83
CA ASP A 17 14.54 -13.27 -5.88
C ASP A 17 15.35 -12.15 -6.53
N TRP A 18 15.25 -12.03 -7.85
CA TRP A 18 16.00 -11.10 -8.67
C TRP A 18 15.07 -10.10 -9.36
N LYS A 19 15.53 -8.88 -9.52
CA LYS A 19 14.80 -7.79 -10.18
C LYS A 19 15.71 -7.05 -11.18
N ASN A 20 15.23 -6.90 -12.42
CA ASN A 20 15.95 -6.14 -13.44
C ASN A 20 15.60 -4.65 -13.33
N CYS A 21 16.61 -3.80 -13.28
CA CYS A 21 16.39 -2.37 -13.35
C CYS A 21 15.95 -1.97 -14.78
N PRO A 22 14.79 -1.30 -14.93
CA PRO A 22 14.33 -0.89 -16.26
C PRO A 22 15.22 0.18 -16.89
N GLN A 23 15.95 0.96 -16.09
CA GLN A 23 16.81 2.04 -16.55
C GLN A 23 18.20 1.52 -16.98
N CYS A 24 18.96 0.88 -16.07
CA CYS A 24 20.32 0.45 -16.35
C CYS A 24 20.46 -1.04 -16.68
N LYS A 25 19.38 -1.80 -16.68
CA LYS A 25 19.32 -3.24 -16.95
C LYS A 25 20.09 -4.12 -15.96
N LYS A 26 20.69 -3.55 -14.92
CA LYS A 26 21.35 -4.31 -13.86
C LYS A 26 20.36 -5.24 -13.15
N ILE A 27 20.79 -6.45 -12.90
CA ILE A 27 20.05 -7.43 -12.09
C ILE A 27 20.42 -7.22 -10.63
N SER A 28 19.42 -7.01 -9.79
CA SER A 28 19.58 -6.80 -8.35
C SER A 28 18.86 -7.90 -7.56
N TYR A 29 19.47 -8.35 -6.48
CA TYR A 29 18.87 -9.31 -5.55
C TYR A 29 17.88 -8.58 -4.63
N LYS A 30 16.64 -9.04 -4.55
CA LYS A 30 15.57 -8.35 -3.80
C LYS A 30 15.90 -8.08 -2.32
N PRO A 31 16.50 -9.00 -1.57
CA PRO A 31 16.95 -8.72 -0.21
C PRO A 31 17.96 -7.58 -0.12
N ASP A 32 18.88 -7.44 -1.09
CA ASP A 32 19.85 -6.33 -1.09
C ASP A 32 19.17 -5.00 -1.40
N LEU A 33 18.12 -5.01 -2.27
CA LEU A 33 17.30 -3.83 -2.54
C LEU A 33 16.58 -3.31 -1.30
N PHE A 34 16.23 -4.17 -0.35
CA PHE A 34 15.63 -3.75 0.90
C PHE A 34 16.56 -2.82 1.69
N TYR A 35 17.86 -3.15 1.79
CA TYR A 35 18.84 -2.33 2.49
C TYR A 35 19.15 -1.02 1.78
N SER A 36 18.98 -0.96 0.46
CA SER A 36 19.09 0.27 -0.34
C SER A 36 17.79 1.03 -0.48
N SER A 37 16.76 0.72 0.34
CA SER A 37 15.41 1.32 0.28
C SER A 37 14.77 1.17 -1.10
N TYR A 38 15.02 0.07 -1.80
CA TYR A 38 14.56 -0.21 -3.15
C TYR A 38 15.06 0.79 -4.21
N ILE A 39 16.26 1.36 -3.99
CA ILE A 39 16.91 2.26 -4.94
C ILE A 39 18.05 1.50 -5.63
N CYS A 40 18.06 1.52 -6.96
CA CYS A 40 19.14 0.98 -7.78
C CYS A 40 20.39 1.88 -7.69
N GLU A 41 21.57 1.32 -7.92
CA GLU A 41 22.81 2.10 -8.00
C GLU A 41 22.79 3.22 -9.06
N CYS A 42 21.95 3.08 -10.10
CA CYS A 42 21.72 4.14 -11.09
C CYS A 42 20.69 5.19 -10.62
N SER A 43 20.29 5.18 -9.36
CA SER A 43 19.27 6.05 -8.76
C SER A 43 17.83 5.78 -9.26
N TYR A 44 17.58 4.66 -9.94
CA TYR A 44 16.22 4.26 -10.26
C TYR A 44 15.50 3.77 -9.00
N HIS A 45 14.31 4.30 -8.72
CA HIS A 45 13.48 3.89 -7.60
C HIS A 45 12.51 2.79 -8.02
N PHE A 46 12.66 1.61 -7.46
CA PHE A 46 11.68 0.53 -7.60
C PHE A 46 10.49 0.75 -6.66
N ASP A 47 9.35 0.13 -7.02
CA ASP A 47 8.23 0.06 -6.06
C ASP A 47 8.68 -0.66 -4.79
N PHE A 48 8.65 0.03 -3.68
CA PHE A 48 8.94 -0.54 -2.37
C PHE A 48 7.64 -1.16 -1.82
N PRO A 49 7.58 -2.50 -1.65
CA PRO A 49 6.37 -3.16 -1.16
C PRO A 49 5.91 -2.58 0.18
N PRO A 50 4.63 -2.19 0.31
CA PRO A 50 4.14 -1.49 1.51
C PRO A 50 4.41 -2.25 2.82
N LYS A 51 4.23 -3.57 2.82
CA LYS A 51 4.50 -4.39 4.00
C LYS A 51 5.97 -4.32 4.42
N LEU A 52 6.91 -4.48 3.47
CA LEU A 52 8.34 -4.37 3.76
C LEU A 52 8.73 -2.96 4.23
N ARG A 53 8.02 -1.93 3.74
CA ARG A 53 8.22 -0.57 4.21
C ARG A 53 7.78 -0.41 5.67
N LEU A 54 6.63 -0.97 6.04
CA LEU A 54 6.19 -0.99 7.45
C LEU A 54 7.18 -1.77 8.33
N ASP A 55 7.64 -2.96 7.87
CA ASP A 55 8.65 -3.76 8.55
C ASP A 55 9.97 -3.01 8.76
N SER A 56 10.31 -2.05 7.88
CA SER A 56 11.51 -1.21 8.01
C SER A 56 11.36 -0.01 8.94
N LEU A 57 10.13 0.40 9.22
CA LEU A 57 9.84 1.60 10.04
C LEU A 57 9.62 1.26 11.50
N PHE A 58 8.85 0.21 11.79
CA PHE A 58 8.50 -0.14 13.16
C PHE A 58 9.65 -0.88 13.88
N ASP A 59 9.84 -0.56 15.16
CA ASP A 59 10.92 -1.13 16.01
C ASP A 59 10.75 -2.63 16.22
N SER A 60 9.50 -3.10 16.48
CA SER A 60 9.19 -4.50 16.76
C SER A 60 7.76 -4.83 16.39
N GLY A 61 7.44 -5.33 15.30
CA GLY A 61 6.06 -5.67 14.95
C GLY A 61 5.06 -4.49 15.05
N TYR A 62 3.91 -4.67 14.45
CA TYR A 62 2.85 -3.68 14.42
C TYR A 62 1.49 -4.38 14.30
N GLU A 63 0.43 -3.70 14.69
CA GLU A 63 -0.94 -4.15 14.52
C GLU A 63 -1.55 -3.50 13.28
N ILE A 64 -2.28 -4.27 12.48
CA ILE A 64 -3.01 -3.75 11.33
C ILE A 64 -4.33 -3.12 11.80
N ILE A 65 -4.56 -1.89 11.38
CA ILE A 65 -5.87 -1.25 11.52
C ILE A 65 -6.69 -1.67 10.30
N GLU A 66 -7.59 -2.61 10.51
CA GLU A 66 -8.40 -3.19 9.43
C GLU A 66 -9.31 -2.16 8.76
N ALA A 67 -9.49 -2.32 7.45
CA ALA A 67 -10.45 -1.51 6.71
C ALA A 67 -11.87 -1.66 7.29
N PRO A 68 -12.68 -0.60 7.28
CA PRO A 68 -14.08 -0.71 7.68
C PRO A 68 -14.81 -1.72 6.78
N LYS A 69 -15.74 -2.49 7.38
CA LYS A 69 -16.58 -3.43 6.64
C LYS A 69 -17.77 -2.70 6.02
N ASN A 70 -18.32 -3.26 4.95
CA ASN A 70 -19.57 -2.81 4.30
C ASN A 70 -19.52 -1.44 3.62
N ILE A 71 -18.34 -0.97 3.21
CA ILE A 71 -18.26 0.24 2.38
C ILE A 71 -18.44 -0.14 0.92
N ASN A 72 -19.35 0.58 0.25
CA ASN A 72 -19.50 0.45 -1.19
C ASN A 72 -18.35 1.22 -1.89
N PRO A 73 -17.39 0.54 -2.53
CA PRO A 73 -16.31 1.21 -3.23
C PRO A 73 -16.70 1.78 -4.60
N ASP A 74 -17.90 1.49 -5.07
CA ASP A 74 -18.47 1.94 -6.34
C ASP A 74 -19.89 2.48 -6.14
N PRO A 75 -20.06 3.63 -5.47
CA PRO A 75 -21.36 4.17 -5.17
C PRO A 75 -22.17 4.59 -6.41
N LEU A 76 -21.48 4.85 -7.52
CA LEU A 76 -22.10 5.26 -8.78
C LEU A 76 -22.45 4.07 -9.69
N ASN A 77 -22.10 2.83 -9.31
CA ASN A 77 -22.22 1.64 -10.14
C ASN A 77 -21.66 1.87 -11.56
N PHE A 78 -20.42 2.38 -11.60
CA PHE A 78 -19.79 2.83 -12.83
C PHE A 78 -19.57 1.68 -13.81
N GLU A 79 -20.11 1.87 -15.03
CA GLU A 79 -20.02 0.91 -16.13
C GLU A 79 -19.64 1.62 -17.43
N VAL A 80 -18.67 1.09 -18.16
CA VAL A 80 -18.38 1.52 -19.52
C VAL A 80 -19.26 0.71 -20.45
N LYS A 81 -20.17 1.39 -21.15
CA LYS A 81 -21.02 0.81 -22.17
C LYS A 81 -20.52 1.28 -23.54
N ASP A 82 -20.09 0.35 -24.33
CA ASP A 82 -19.66 0.53 -25.73
C ASP A 82 -18.76 1.73 -26.07
N GLY A 83 -17.63 1.41 -26.65
CA GLY A 83 -16.59 2.29 -27.16
C GLY A 83 -15.40 1.45 -27.63
N ALA A 84 -14.31 2.03 -28.02
CA ALA A 84 -13.09 1.35 -28.48
C ALA A 84 -12.44 0.36 -27.47
N GLN A 85 -13.05 0.17 -26.31
CA GLN A 85 -12.66 -0.82 -25.28
C GLN A 85 -13.87 -1.67 -24.91
N GLU A 86 -13.65 -2.98 -24.69
CA GLU A 86 -14.67 -3.88 -24.16
C GLU A 86 -15.32 -3.26 -22.91
N GLY A 87 -16.66 -3.23 -22.87
CA GLY A 87 -17.42 -2.72 -21.73
C GLY A 87 -17.02 -3.43 -20.44
N TYR A 88 -16.82 -2.69 -19.37
CA TYR A 88 -16.47 -3.26 -18.06
C TYR A 88 -17.22 -2.61 -16.92
N LYS A 89 -17.50 -3.39 -15.88
CA LYS A 89 -17.98 -2.88 -14.60
C LYS A 89 -16.81 -2.55 -13.69
N TYR A 90 -16.85 -1.38 -13.10
CA TYR A 90 -15.77 -0.94 -12.22
C TYR A 90 -15.58 -1.88 -11.02
N MET A 91 -16.67 -2.42 -10.46
CA MET A 91 -16.59 -3.44 -9.41
C MET A 91 -15.73 -4.67 -9.77
N ASP A 92 -15.67 -5.05 -11.05
CA ASP A 92 -14.85 -6.21 -11.45
C ASP A 92 -13.35 -5.90 -11.41
N LYS A 93 -12.99 -4.64 -11.68
CA LYS A 93 -11.61 -4.16 -11.45
C LYS A 93 -11.26 -4.20 -9.96
N ILE A 94 -12.16 -3.75 -9.09
CA ILE A 94 -11.94 -3.78 -7.63
C ILE A 94 -11.77 -5.21 -7.13
N LYS A 95 -12.64 -6.14 -7.55
CA LYS A 95 -12.50 -7.57 -7.22
C LYS A 95 -11.14 -8.12 -7.66
N LYS A 96 -10.68 -7.75 -8.86
CA LYS A 96 -9.36 -8.13 -9.37
C LYS A 96 -8.23 -7.58 -8.49
N TYR A 97 -8.30 -6.31 -8.07
CA TYR A 97 -7.30 -5.70 -7.18
C TYR A 97 -7.26 -6.41 -5.83
N ARG A 98 -8.42 -6.68 -5.22
CA ARG A 98 -8.54 -7.45 -3.97
C ARG A 98 -7.92 -8.85 -4.11
N LYS A 99 -8.21 -9.55 -5.21
CA LYS A 99 -7.65 -10.89 -5.48
C LYS A 99 -6.14 -10.87 -5.60
N VAL A 100 -5.58 -9.87 -6.29
CA VAL A 100 -4.12 -9.77 -6.53
C VAL A 100 -3.36 -9.35 -5.29
N THR A 101 -3.93 -8.45 -4.47
CA THR A 101 -3.24 -7.87 -3.32
C THR A 101 -3.58 -8.53 -2.00
N GLY A 102 -4.69 -9.26 -1.92
CA GLY A 102 -5.24 -9.77 -0.66
C GLY A 102 -5.77 -8.66 0.27
N GLN A 103 -5.97 -7.44 -0.24
CA GLN A 103 -6.39 -6.27 0.53
C GLN A 103 -7.79 -5.82 0.13
N GLU A 104 -8.53 -5.22 1.07
CA GLU A 104 -9.85 -4.65 0.81
C GLU A 104 -9.78 -3.27 0.18
N THR A 105 -8.73 -2.51 0.47
CA THR A 105 -8.48 -1.13 -0.02
C THR A 105 -7.04 -0.97 -0.49
N ALA A 106 -6.75 0.13 -1.16
CA ALA A 106 -5.38 0.50 -1.55
C ALA A 106 -4.51 0.93 -0.36
N LEU A 107 -5.03 0.98 0.86
CA LEU A 107 -4.31 1.38 2.05
C LEU A 107 -3.92 0.18 2.91
N ILE A 108 -2.75 0.26 3.53
CA ILE A 108 -2.38 -0.52 4.69
C ILE A 108 -2.18 0.48 5.83
N CYS A 109 -2.98 0.36 6.87
CA CYS A 109 -2.88 1.19 8.06
C CYS A 109 -2.35 0.33 9.21
N ALA A 110 -1.33 0.80 9.90
CA ALA A 110 -0.67 0.04 10.96
C ALA A 110 -0.36 0.92 12.17
N SER A 111 -0.39 0.33 13.35
CA SER A 111 -0.03 0.97 14.62
C SER A 111 1.06 0.18 15.33
N GLY A 112 2.05 0.88 15.86
CA GLY A 112 3.18 0.29 16.59
C GLY A 112 4.10 1.37 17.15
N ASN A 113 5.36 1.01 17.44
CA ASN A 113 6.35 1.97 17.92
C ASN A 113 7.43 2.23 16.86
N ILE A 114 7.85 3.49 16.73
CA ILE A 114 8.96 3.95 15.92
C ILE A 114 9.88 4.76 16.83
N SER A 115 11.12 4.32 17.04
CA SER A 115 12.08 4.94 17.96
C SER A 115 11.50 5.10 19.39
N ASN A 116 10.79 4.09 19.85
CA ASN A 116 10.06 4.04 21.15
C ASN A 116 8.91 5.04 21.29
N LEU A 117 8.49 5.71 20.22
CA LEU A 117 7.31 6.57 20.20
C LEU A 117 6.14 5.82 19.55
N SER A 118 4.93 6.03 20.09
CA SER A 118 3.72 5.45 19.53
C SER A 118 3.41 6.06 18.16
N ALA A 119 3.15 5.22 17.17
CA ALA A 119 2.97 5.68 15.81
C ALA A 119 1.81 4.99 15.09
N VAL A 120 1.15 5.74 14.20
CA VAL A 120 0.27 5.19 13.18
C VAL A 120 0.84 5.54 11.81
N VAL A 121 0.95 4.53 10.96
CA VAL A 121 1.45 4.67 9.58
C VAL A 121 0.36 4.25 8.61
N VAL A 122 0.05 5.12 7.65
CA VAL A 122 -0.83 4.83 6.51
C VAL A 122 0.05 4.72 5.26
N CYS A 123 0.06 3.57 4.63
CA CYS A 123 0.88 3.29 3.46
C CYS A 123 0.00 2.91 2.26
N PHE A 124 0.17 3.60 1.14
CA PHE A 124 -0.52 3.30 -0.10
C PHE A 124 0.10 2.09 -0.81
N ASN A 125 -0.73 1.22 -1.38
CA ASN A 125 -0.29 0.09 -2.18
C ASN A 125 -0.52 0.35 -3.68
N PRO A 126 0.53 0.63 -4.47
CA PRO A 126 0.39 0.91 -5.89
C PRO A 126 -0.10 -0.31 -6.70
N LYS A 127 0.04 -1.54 -6.18
CA LYS A 127 -0.51 -2.74 -6.81
C LYS A 127 -2.04 -2.80 -6.75
N PHE A 128 -2.66 -2.04 -5.85
CA PHE A 128 -4.11 -1.90 -5.79
C PHE A 128 -4.55 -0.69 -6.62
N GLY A 129 -4.76 -0.89 -7.92
CA GLY A 129 -5.25 0.15 -8.81
C GLY A 129 -4.38 1.41 -8.90
N GLY A 130 -3.04 1.27 -8.79
CA GLY A 130 -2.12 2.40 -8.77
C GLY A 130 -2.06 3.15 -7.44
N GLY A 131 -2.55 2.57 -6.34
CA GLY A 131 -2.66 3.26 -5.06
C GLY A 131 -3.74 4.34 -5.09
N ARG A 132 -4.80 4.13 -5.85
CA ARG A 132 -5.93 5.06 -5.99
C ARG A 132 -6.56 5.41 -4.63
N PHE A 133 -7.19 6.57 -4.57
CA PHE A 133 -7.95 7.02 -3.39
C PHE A 133 -9.42 7.18 -3.76
N GLY A 134 -10.26 6.30 -3.25
CA GLY A 134 -11.70 6.28 -3.46
C GLY A 134 -12.47 6.20 -2.13
N PRO A 135 -13.80 5.97 -2.16
CA PRO A 135 -14.62 5.98 -0.96
C PRO A 135 -14.18 4.99 0.12
N ALA A 136 -13.77 3.79 -0.27
CA ALA A 136 -13.31 2.77 0.68
C ALA A 136 -11.95 3.15 1.31
N GLU A 137 -11.06 3.73 0.54
CA GLU A 137 -9.79 4.27 1.00
C GLU A 137 -9.99 5.45 1.95
N ASN A 138 -10.92 6.36 1.63
CA ASN A 138 -11.27 7.50 2.48
C ASN A 138 -11.73 7.03 3.87
N GLU A 139 -12.70 6.14 3.94
CA GLU A 139 -13.21 5.60 5.20
C GLU A 139 -12.12 4.84 5.99
N HIS A 140 -11.24 4.12 5.31
CA HIS A 140 -10.12 3.45 5.96
C HIS A 140 -9.12 4.45 6.53
N PHE A 141 -8.83 5.53 5.78
CA PHE A 141 -7.98 6.62 6.22
C PHE A 141 -8.57 7.33 7.46
N LEU A 142 -9.87 7.67 7.43
CA LEU A 142 -10.57 8.30 8.54
C LEU A 142 -10.59 7.41 9.78
N LYS A 143 -10.78 6.10 9.61
CA LYS A 143 -10.68 5.15 10.71
C LYS A 143 -9.30 5.15 11.35
N ALA A 144 -8.24 5.13 10.54
CA ALA A 144 -6.87 5.19 11.04
C ALA A 144 -6.57 6.52 11.75
N ALA A 145 -7.08 7.65 11.23
CA ALA A 145 -6.94 8.96 11.85
C ALA A 145 -7.68 9.03 13.20
N SER A 146 -8.93 8.54 13.26
CA SER A 146 -9.69 8.47 14.51
C SER A 146 -8.97 7.61 15.55
N PHE A 147 -8.45 6.46 15.15
CA PHE A 147 -7.65 5.61 16.02
C PHE A 147 -6.43 6.36 16.58
N ALA A 148 -5.70 7.09 15.71
CA ALA A 148 -4.53 7.85 16.13
C ALA A 148 -4.88 8.95 17.16
N ILE A 149 -6.01 9.63 16.96
CA ILE A 149 -6.50 10.67 17.87
C ILE A 149 -6.93 10.06 19.21
N GLU A 150 -7.72 8.99 19.20
CA GLU A 150 -8.20 8.30 20.40
C GLU A 150 -7.06 7.74 21.24
N LYS A 151 -6.05 7.15 20.60
CA LYS A 151 -4.86 6.61 21.25
C LYS A 151 -3.82 7.67 21.59
N LYS A 152 -4.01 8.92 21.15
CA LYS A 152 -3.07 10.04 21.34
C LYS A 152 -1.64 9.65 20.94
N VAL A 153 -1.50 9.04 19.73
CA VAL A 153 -0.20 8.62 19.24
C VAL A 153 0.74 9.80 19.04
N ASP A 154 2.04 9.58 19.27
CA ASP A 154 3.07 10.62 19.14
C ASP A 154 3.37 10.97 17.68
N ILE A 155 3.22 9.97 16.76
CA ILE A 155 3.62 10.09 15.37
C ILE A 155 2.48 9.64 14.45
N TRP A 156 2.16 10.46 13.44
CA TRP A 156 1.29 10.14 12.33
C TRP A 156 2.08 10.25 11.01
N ILE A 157 2.21 9.15 10.28
CA ILE A 157 2.93 9.12 9.01
C ILE A 157 2.00 8.66 7.90
N VAL A 158 2.01 9.39 6.78
CA VAL A 158 1.32 8.97 5.56
C VAL A 158 2.33 8.84 4.43
N ILE A 159 2.43 7.65 3.86
CA ILE A 159 3.34 7.33 2.77
C ILE A 159 2.53 7.26 1.49
N TYR A 160 2.52 8.35 0.74
CA TYR A 160 1.81 8.46 -0.52
C TYR A 160 2.57 7.76 -1.65
N GLN A 161 1.93 6.74 -2.21
CA GLN A 161 2.35 6.10 -3.46
C GLN A 161 1.08 5.86 -4.29
N SER A 162 0.52 6.95 -4.81
CA SER A 162 -0.82 7.00 -5.37
C SER A 162 -0.82 7.64 -6.75
N SER A 163 -1.64 7.10 -7.64
CA SER A 163 -1.97 7.69 -8.95
C SER A 163 -3.01 8.82 -8.85
N GLY A 164 -3.55 9.07 -7.66
CA GLY A 164 -4.53 10.11 -7.40
C GLY A 164 -5.91 9.61 -7.00
N ILE A 165 -6.89 10.51 -7.11
CA ILE A 165 -8.29 10.24 -6.76
C ILE A 165 -8.93 9.33 -7.80
N ASP A 166 -9.78 8.44 -7.32
CA ASP A 166 -10.55 7.54 -8.18
C ASP A 166 -11.71 8.26 -8.87
N VAL A 167 -11.51 8.56 -10.14
CA VAL A 167 -12.50 9.27 -10.97
C VAL A 167 -13.81 8.50 -11.18
N HIS A 168 -13.81 7.17 -11.00
CA HIS A 168 -15.01 6.34 -11.16
C HIS A 168 -16.03 6.53 -10.02
N SER A 169 -15.58 7.02 -8.88
CA SER A 169 -16.42 7.30 -7.72
C SER A 169 -16.88 8.77 -7.64
N GLY A 170 -16.49 9.60 -8.62
CA GLY A 170 -16.80 11.02 -8.62
C GLY A 170 -16.18 11.73 -7.41
N ILE A 171 -16.94 12.65 -6.80
CA ILE A 171 -16.48 13.41 -5.62
C ILE A 171 -16.58 12.62 -4.30
N THR A 172 -17.13 11.41 -4.32
CA THR A 172 -17.32 10.61 -3.09
C THR A 172 -16.02 10.05 -2.50
N GLY A 173 -14.92 10.22 -3.22
CA GLY A 173 -13.56 9.89 -2.74
C GLY A 173 -12.83 11.08 -2.11
N LEU A 174 -13.48 12.24 -2.04
CA LEU A 174 -13.00 13.45 -1.40
C LEU A 174 -13.65 13.60 -0.04
#